data_782436ff1e371e7eda5a63d78c7a2d67
#
_entry.id   782436ff1e371e7eda5a63d78c7a2d67
#
_cell.length_a   1.000
_cell.length_b   1.000
_cell.length_c   1.000
_cell.angle_alpha   90.00
_cell.angle_beta   90.00
_cell.angle_gamma   90.00
#
_symmetry.space_group_name_H-M   'P 1'
#
loop_
_entity.id
_entity.type
_entity.pdbx_description
1 polymer ?
#
loop_
_entity_poly.entity_id
_entity_poly.type
_entity_poly.pdbx_seq_one_letter_code
_entity_poly.pdbx_strand_id
1 'polypeptide(L)'
;MKETYFISVKYGFLLMFFSGIFVYFTADIIPRLFSNDETVLEYGRRYLKIAAFILPAYPIFFLSNGFFMGLKKSNYAMINNMLRNVLVPICVFYLAKYLSADFDSFFWLWFIFQWSLSILLFSYVSYYIKKKLDKPSAILNPQP
;
A
#
# COMPACT_ATOMS: atom_id res chain seq x y z
N MET A 1 -6.58 -14.12 -15.46
CA MET A 1 -5.80 -13.70 -14.27
C MET A 1 -4.98 -12.42 -14.46
N LYS A 2 -4.21 -12.26 -15.53
CA LYS A 2 -3.42 -11.05 -15.80
C LYS A 2 -4.28 -9.80 -15.93
N GLU A 3 -5.19 -9.81 -16.89
CA GLU A 3 -6.07 -8.67 -17.17
C GLU A 3 -6.86 -8.29 -15.93
N THR A 4 -7.40 -9.28 -15.23
CA THR A 4 -8.12 -9.08 -13.98
C THR A 4 -7.29 -8.33 -12.94
N TYR A 5 -6.01 -8.71 -12.77
CA TYR A 5 -5.12 -8.04 -11.81
C TYR A 5 -4.93 -6.56 -12.16
N PHE A 6 -4.54 -6.25 -13.42
CA PHE A 6 -4.29 -4.87 -13.83
C PHE A 6 -5.57 -4.02 -13.81
N ILE A 7 -6.70 -4.59 -14.22
CA ILE A 7 -8.00 -3.92 -14.15
C ILE A 7 -8.36 -3.62 -12.70
N SER A 8 -8.22 -4.60 -11.80
CA SER A 8 -8.51 -4.42 -10.37
C SER A 8 -7.61 -3.38 -9.73
N VAL A 9 -6.30 -3.37 -10.04
CA VAL A 9 -5.36 -2.35 -9.56
C VAL A 9 -5.77 -0.96 -10.04
N LYS A 10 -6.12 -0.82 -11.32
CA LYS A 10 -6.55 0.45 -11.90
C LYS A 10 -7.80 1.00 -11.21
N TYR A 11 -8.85 0.19 -11.08
CA TYR A 11 -10.10 0.62 -10.44
C TYR A 11 -9.93 0.81 -8.93
N GLY A 12 -9.19 -0.06 -8.25
CA GLY A 12 -8.87 0.09 -6.84
C GLY A 12 -8.09 1.37 -6.55
N PHE A 13 -7.08 1.66 -7.38
CA PHE A 13 -6.32 2.90 -7.30
C PHE A 13 -7.22 4.13 -7.48
N LEU A 14 -8.07 4.12 -8.51
CA LEU A 14 -8.97 5.22 -8.80
C LEU A 14 -9.95 5.46 -7.64
N LEU A 15 -10.56 4.39 -7.12
CA LEU A 15 -11.48 4.45 -5.99
C LEU A 15 -10.80 5.04 -4.74
N MET A 16 -9.61 4.54 -4.41
CA MET A 16 -8.87 5.02 -3.23
C MET A 16 -8.28 6.41 -3.44
N PHE A 17 -8.00 6.80 -4.67
CA PHE A 17 -7.60 8.17 -5.00
C PHE A 17 -8.75 9.16 -4.71
N PHE A 18 -9.96 8.86 -5.15
CA PHE A 18 -11.13 9.69 -4.83
C PHE A 18 -11.45 9.68 -3.33
N SER A 19 -11.32 8.52 -2.67
CA SER A 19 -11.47 8.44 -1.22
C SER A 19 -10.41 9.28 -0.49
N GLY A 20 -9.18 9.31 -0.98
CA GLY A 20 -8.11 10.16 -0.46
C GLY A 20 -8.45 11.65 -0.58
N ILE A 21 -8.97 12.08 -1.72
CA ILE A 21 -9.45 13.45 -1.92
C ILE A 21 -10.56 13.78 -0.90
N PHE A 22 -11.52 12.88 -0.73
CA PHE A 22 -12.60 13.05 0.25
C PHE A 22 -12.05 13.18 1.68
N VAL A 23 -11.14 12.30 2.09
CA VAL A 23 -10.49 12.35 3.43
C VAL A 23 -9.71 13.65 3.60
N TYR A 24 -9.00 14.11 2.57
CA TYR A 24 -8.23 15.35 2.62
C TYR A 24 -9.13 16.57 2.91
N PHE A 25 -10.27 16.69 2.23
CA PHE A 25 -11.22 17.77 2.45
C PHE A 25 -11.97 17.66 3.78
N THR A 26 -12.20 16.46 4.28
CA THR A 26 -12.87 16.22 5.55
C THR A 26 -11.91 16.15 6.75
N ALA A 27 -10.60 16.30 6.51
CA ALA A 27 -9.56 16.22 7.54
C ALA A 27 -9.74 17.25 8.67
N ASP A 28 -10.42 18.36 8.41
CA ASP A 28 -10.73 19.39 9.40
C ASP A 28 -11.97 19.07 10.24
N ILE A 29 -12.86 18.23 9.73
CA ILE A 29 -14.15 17.90 10.34
C ILE A 29 -14.05 16.63 11.19
N ILE A 30 -13.39 15.60 10.66
CA ILE A 30 -13.31 14.27 11.29
C ILE A 30 -12.75 14.32 12.73
N PRO A 31 -11.61 14.99 13.03
CA PRO A 31 -11.09 15.04 14.39
C PRO A 31 -12.04 15.70 15.38
N ARG A 32 -12.82 16.70 14.93
CA ARG A 32 -13.80 17.40 15.78
C ARG A 32 -14.93 16.52 16.27
N LEU A 33 -15.19 15.40 15.60
CA LEU A 33 -16.20 14.43 16.04
C LEU A 33 -15.73 13.60 17.26
N PHE A 34 -14.40 13.56 17.50
CA PHE A 34 -13.79 12.72 18.53
C PHE A 34 -13.21 13.52 19.69
N SER A 35 -12.82 14.77 19.47
CA SER A 35 -12.19 15.61 20.51
C SER A 35 -12.50 17.09 20.29
N ASN A 36 -12.52 17.84 21.40
CA ASN A 36 -12.59 19.30 21.41
C ASN A 36 -11.24 19.93 21.80
N ASP A 37 -10.20 19.12 22.05
CA ASP A 37 -8.88 19.60 22.38
C ASP A 37 -8.18 20.08 21.11
N GLU A 38 -7.77 21.36 21.09
CA GLU A 38 -7.12 21.97 19.93
C GLU A 38 -5.85 21.27 19.51
N THR A 39 -5.06 20.75 20.47
CA THR A 39 -3.84 20.01 20.21
C THR A 39 -4.13 18.71 19.47
N VAL A 40 -5.14 17.96 19.94
CA VAL A 40 -5.58 16.71 19.29
C VAL A 40 -6.14 16.98 17.89
N LEU A 41 -6.89 18.08 17.74
CA LEU A 41 -7.44 18.49 16.45
C LEU A 41 -6.34 18.81 15.43
N GLU A 42 -5.31 19.53 15.85
CA GLU A 42 -4.20 19.91 14.97
C GLU A 42 -3.42 18.67 14.50
N TYR A 43 -3.01 17.78 15.42
CA TYR A 43 -2.32 16.54 15.07
C TYR A 43 -3.18 15.60 14.22
N GLY A 44 -4.46 15.47 14.55
CA GLY A 44 -5.42 14.67 13.79
C GLY A 44 -5.59 15.17 12.37
N ARG A 45 -5.68 16.48 12.16
CA ARG A 45 -5.75 17.13 10.85
C ARG A 45 -4.49 16.85 10.03
N ARG A 46 -3.30 17.06 10.60
CA ARG A 46 -2.03 16.81 9.92
C ARG A 46 -1.90 15.35 9.50
N TYR A 47 -2.21 14.43 10.42
CA TYR A 47 -2.21 13.01 10.15
C TYR A 47 -3.13 12.63 9.00
N LEU A 48 -4.40 13.08 9.02
CA LEU A 48 -5.39 12.73 7.99
C LEU A 48 -5.01 13.27 6.60
N LYS A 49 -4.41 14.46 6.53
CA LYS A 49 -3.92 15.02 5.27
C LYS A 49 -2.81 14.17 4.66
N ILE A 50 -1.86 13.70 5.47
CA ILE A 50 -0.80 12.81 5.00
C ILE A 50 -1.35 11.43 4.66
N ALA A 51 -2.23 10.89 5.51
CA ALA A 51 -2.87 9.59 5.30
C ALA A 51 -3.68 9.55 3.99
N ALA A 52 -4.32 10.65 3.61
CA ALA A 52 -5.05 10.78 2.35
C ALA A 52 -4.17 10.46 1.12
N PHE A 53 -2.90 10.83 1.14
CA PHE A 53 -1.94 10.53 0.08
C PHE A 53 -1.42 9.08 0.15
N ILE A 54 -1.56 8.40 1.27
CA ILE A 54 -1.17 6.99 1.42
C ILE A 54 -2.27 6.06 0.88
N LEU A 55 -3.54 6.46 0.94
CA LEU A 55 -4.69 5.64 0.55
C LEU A 55 -4.55 5.00 -0.84
N PRO A 56 -4.11 5.70 -1.91
CA PRO A 56 -3.98 5.10 -3.24
C PRO A 56 -2.93 3.97 -3.33
N ALA A 57 -2.00 3.89 -2.39
CA ALA A 57 -1.00 2.81 -2.35
C ALA A 57 -1.57 1.47 -1.82
N TYR A 58 -2.65 1.51 -1.04
CA TYR A 58 -3.24 0.31 -0.43
C TYR A 58 -3.77 -0.72 -1.44
N PRO A 59 -4.51 -0.35 -2.50
CA PRO A 59 -4.99 -1.33 -3.48
C PRO A 59 -3.87 -2.09 -4.14
N ILE A 60 -2.78 -1.43 -4.47
CA ILE A 60 -1.61 -2.07 -5.08
C ILE A 60 -1.11 -3.19 -4.17
N PHE A 61 -1.00 -2.90 -2.88
CA PHE A 61 -0.53 -3.85 -1.89
C PHE A 61 -1.51 -5.02 -1.69
N PHE A 62 -2.79 -4.74 -1.45
CA PHE A 62 -3.80 -5.76 -1.17
C PHE A 62 -4.05 -6.67 -2.37
N LEU A 63 -4.15 -6.10 -3.57
CA LEU A 63 -4.37 -6.88 -4.79
C LEU A 63 -3.16 -7.73 -5.16
N SER A 64 -1.94 -7.24 -4.90
CA SER A 64 -0.73 -8.03 -5.08
C SER A 64 -0.69 -9.23 -4.12
N ASN A 65 -1.08 -9.04 -2.86
CA ASN A 65 -1.21 -10.15 -1.91
C ASN A 65 -2.30 -11.14 -2.35
N GLY A 66 -3.46 -10.65 -2.77
CA GLY A 66 -4.55 -11.49 -3.31
C GLY A 66 -4.10 -12.28 -4.54
N PHE A 67 -3.30 -11.69 -5.42
CA PHE A 67 -2.74 -12.37 -6.57
C PHE A 67 -1.84 -13.57 -6.17
N PHE A 68 -0.94 -13.38 -5.19
CA PHE A 68 -0.10 -14.47 -4.70
C PHE A 68 -0.91 -15.55 -3.98
N MET A 69 -1.92 -15.17 -3.22
CA MET A 69 -2.84 -16.13 -2.58
C MET A 69 -3.60 -16.97 -3.63
N GLY A 70 -4.09 -16.33 -4.69
CA GLY A 70 -4.75 -17.01 -5.80
C GLY A 70 -3.86 -17.99 -6.57
N LEU A 71 -2.55 -17.76 -6.56
CA LEU A 71 -1.56 -18.69 -7.12
C LEU A 71 -1.13 -19.82 -6.14
N LYS A 72 -1.82 -19.97 -5.01
CA LYS A 72 -1.44 -20.89 -3.92
C LYS A 72 -0.02 -20.64 -3.36
N LYS A 73 0.43 -19.40 -3.42
CA LYS A 73 1.75 -18.95 -2.93
C LYS A 73 1.59 -18.02 -1.74
N SER A 74 0.85 -18.45 -0.74
CA SER A 74 0.54 -17.68 0.47
C SER A 74 1.78 -17.25 1.25
N ASN A 75 2.90 -17.98 1.15
CA ASN A 75 4.16 -17.60 1.80
C ASN A 75 4.65 -16.21 1.34
N TYR A 76 4.49 -15.88 0.04
CA TYR A 76 4.86 -14.55 -0.46
C TYR A 76 3.96 -13.45 0.12
N ALA A 77 2.66 -13.71 0.23
CA ALA A 77 1.73 -12.78 0.85
C ALA A 77 2.03 -12.59 2.34
N MET A 78 2.40 -13.68 3.06
CA MET A 78 2.77 -13.63 4.47
C MET A 78 4.04 -12.80 4.69
N ILE A 79 5.12 -13.09 3.94
CA ILE A 79 6.39 -12.34 4.01
C ILE A 79 6.14 -10.85 3.75
N ASN A 80 5.34 -10.54 2.74
CA ASN A 80 5.03 -9.19 2.36
C ASN A 80 4.24 -8.44 3.44
N ASN A 81 3.28 -9.11 4.10
CA ASN A 81 2.58 -8.56 5.25
C ASN A 81 3.52 -8.33 6.45
N MET A 82 4.45 -9.25 6.71
CA MET A 82 5.46 -9.06 7.76
C MET A 82 6.38 -7.86 7.46
N LEU A 83 6.86 -7.76 6.23
CA LEU A 83 7.68 -6.61 5.80
C LEU A 83 6.95 -5.29 6.06
N ARG A 84 5.70 -5.20 5.63
CA ARG A 84 4.92 -3.97 5.78
C ARG A 84 4.55 -3.65 7.22
N ASN A 85 4.07 -4.63 7.98
CA ASN A 85 3.47 -4.37 9.29
C ASN A 85 4.47 -4.45 10.44
N VAL A 86 5.65 -5.04 10.23
CA VAL A 86 6.69 -5.18 11.25
C VAL A 86 7.94 -4.40 10.86
N LEU A 87 8.51 -4.71 9.70
CA LEU A 87 9.81 -4.17 9.31
C LEU A 87 9.74 -2.67 8.97
N VAL A 88 8.72 -2.25 8.22
CA VAL A 88 8.54 -0.83 7.86
C VAL A 88 8.36 0.05 9.09
N PRO A 89 7.45 -0.24 10.05
CA PRO A 89 7.33 0.54 11.29
C PRO A 89 8.63 0.63 12.08
N ILE A 90 9.34 -0.48 12.21
CA ILE A 90 10.62 -0.52 12.94
C ILE A 90 11.64 0.38 12.25
N CYS A 91 11.81 0.24 10.92
CA CYS A 91 12.74 1.08 10.15
C CYS A 91 12.39 2.56 10.24
N VAL A 92 11.12 2.91 10.09
CA VAL A 92 10.66 4.31 10.19
C VAL A 92 10.90 4.86 11.59
N PHE A 93 10.64 4.08 12.64
CA PHE A 93 10.87 4.51 14.03
C PHE A 93 12.35 4.78 14.32
N TYR A 94 13.24 3.85 13.91
CA TYR A 94 14.69 4.03 14.10
C TYR A 94 15.22 5.21 13.29
N LEU A 95 14.77 5.36 12.05
CA LEU A 95 15.18 6.46 11.19
C LEU A 95 14.70 7.81 11.73
N ALA A 96 13.44 7.88 12.17
CA ALA A 96 12.87 9.07 12.78
C ALA A 96 13.62 9.47 14.06
N LYS A 97 13.98 8.49 14.90
CA LYS A 97 14.79 8.71 16.10
C LYS A 97 16.19 9.22 15.75
N TYR A 98 16.83 8.63 14.74
CA TYR A 98 18.19 9.02 14.32
C TYR A 98 18.22 10.44 13.75
N LEU A 99 17.18 10.82 12.98
CA LEU A 99 17.05 12.14 12.37
C LEU A 99 16.44 13.19 13.30
N SER A 100 16.12 12.84 14.55
CA SER A 100 15.37 13.69 15.49
C SER A 100 14.12 14.30 14.83
N ALA A 101 13.40 13.47 14.06
CA ALA A 101 12.31 13.88 13.22
C ALA A 101 11.10 14.33 14.03
N ASP A 102 10.52 15.46 13.66
CA ASP A 102 9.24 15.93 14.17
C ASP A 102 8.08 15.01 13.76
N PHE A 103 6.91 15.21 14.35
CA PHE A 103 5.70 14.47 14.08
C PHE A 103 5.38 14.37 12.57
N ASP A 104 5.44 15.50 11.88
CA ASP A 104 5.16 15.54 10.42
C ASP A 104 6.20 14.76 9.62
N SER A 105 7.47 14.88 9.97
CA SER A 105 8.57 14.17 9.32
C SER A 105 8.46 12.65 9.48
N PHE A 106 7.97 12.17 10.64
CA PHE A 106 7.71 10.76 10.86
C PHE A 106 6.67 10.21 9.88
N PHE A 107 5.55 10.91 9.66
CA PHE A 107 4.52 10.47 8.73
C PHE A 107 4.92 10.61 7.26
N TRP A 108 5.76 11.59 6.91
CA TRP A 108 6.35 11.69 5.58
C TRP A 108 7.33 10.54 5.29
N LEU A 109 8.14 10.13 6.26
CA LEU A 109 8.96 8.92 6.15
C LEU A 109 8.09 7.68 5.95
N TRP A 110 7.02 7.54 6.73
CA TRP A 110 6.05 6.46 6.57
C TRP A 110 5.45 6.44 5.16
N PHE A 111 5.06 7.59 4.63
CA PHE A 111 4.56 7.76 3.27
C PHE A 111 5.57 7.26 2.24
N ILE A 112 6.82 7.67 2.31
CA ILE A 112 7.89 7.28 1.38
C ILE A 112 8.09 5.76 1.41
N PHE A 113 8.20 5.15 2.59
CA PHE A 113 8.37 3.70 2.74
C PHE A 113 7.17 2.93 2.19
N GLN A 114 5.96 3.40 2.46
CA GLN A 114 4.72 2.77 1.99
C GLN A 114 4.62 2.77 0.46
N TRP A 115 4.93 3.89 -0.18
CA TRP A 115 4.93 4.00 -1.64
C TRP A 115 6.05 3.18 -2.27
N SER A 116 7.27 3.22 -1.71
CA SER A 116 8.41 2.43 -2.17
C SER A 116 8.07 0.94 -2.16
N LEU A 117 7.51 0.44 -1.07
CA LEU A 117 7.09 -0.96 -0.96
C LEU A 117 6.01 -1.32 -1.98
N SER A 118 5.02 -0.45 -2.17
CA SER A 118 3.93 -0.68 -3.14
C SER A 118 4.45 -0.74 -4.58
N ILE A 119 5.37 0.15 -4.95
CA ILE A 119 5.99 0.18 -6.28
C ILE A 119 6.85 -1.07 -6.52
N LEU A 120 7.67 -1.46 -5.53
CA LEU A 120 8.49 -2.67 -5.61
C LEU A 120 7.60 -3.91 -5.80
N LEU A 121 6.51 -3.98 -5.07
CA LEU A 121 5.56 -5.09 -5.13
C LEU A 121 4.85 -5.16 -6.47
N PHE A 122 4.38 -4.03 -6.98
CA PHE A 122 3.77 -3.93 -8.30
C PHE A 122 4.73 -4.35 -9.40
N SER A 123 5.99 -3.89 -9.33
CA SER A 123 7.03 -4.26 -10.28
C SER A 123 7.34 -5.75 -10.22
N TYR A 124 7.42 -6.32 -9.01
CA TYR A 124 7.66 -7.74 -8.82
C TYR A 124 6.52 -8.60 -9.37
N VAL A 125 5.26 -8.25 -9.09
CA VAL A 125 4.09 -8.96 -9.63
C VAL A 125 4.05 -8.86 -11.15
N SER A 126 4.29 -7.67 -11.71
CA SER A 126 4.34 -7.44 -13.15
C SER A 126 5.43 -8.27 -13.84
N TYR A 127 6.62 -8.33 -13.23
CA TYR A 127 7.72 -9.19 -13.70
C TYR A 127 7.34 -10.68 -13.63
N TYR A 128 6.75 -11.10 -12.53
CA TYR A 128 6.30 -12.49 -12.33
C TYR A 128 5.26 -12.90 -13.37
N ILE A 129 4.30 -12.02 -13.66
CA ILE A 129 3.29 -12.22 -14.69
C ILE A 129 3.96 -12.41 -16.05
N LYS A 130 4.86 -11.51 -16.44
CA LYS A 130 5.57 -11.58 -17.72
C LYS A 130 6.41 -12.87 -17.85
N LYS A 131 7.13 -13.26 -16.81
CA LYS A 131 8.05 -14.39 -16.87
C LYS A 131 7.37 -15.75 -16.81
N LYS A 132 6.29 -15.90 -16.03
CA LYS A 132 5.67 -17.20 -15.77
C LYS A 132 4.33 -17.43 -16.47
N LEU A 133 3.58 -16.36 -16.73
CA LEU A 133 2.26 -16.47 -17.32
C LEU A 133 2.25 -16.14 -18.84
N ASP A 134 3.31 -15.50 -19.37
CA ASP A 134 3.47 -15.23 -20.81
C ASP A 134 4.25 -16.31 -21.57
N LYS A 135 4.84 -17.30 -20.89
CA LYS A 135 5.33 -18.48 -21.61
C LYS A 135 4.11 -19.25 -22.08
N PRO A 136 3.90 -19.41 -23.41
CA PRO A 136 2.87 -20.28 -23.92
C PRO A 136 3.09 -21.66 -23.30
N SER A 137 2.03 -22.20 -22.75
CA SER A 137 1.98 -23.48 -22.07
C SER A 137 2.63 -24.57 -22.92
N ALA A 138 3.77 -25.04 -22.53
CA ALA A 138 4.30 -26.35 -22.94
C ALA A 138 3.45 -27.51 -22.37
N ILE A 139 2.17 -27.27 -22.08
CA ILE A 139 1.24 -28.24 -21.46
C ILE A 139 0.15 -28.65 -22.49
N LEU A 140 0.34 -28.40 -23.78
CA LEU A 140 -0.56 -28.90 -24.82
C LEU A 140 0.15 -29.89 -25.74
N ASN A 141 0.92 -30.79 -25.18
CA ASN A 141 1.32 -31.98 -25.90
C ASN A 141 1.23 -33.17 -24.93
N PRO A 142 0.07 -33.84 -24.82
CA PRO A 142 0.05 -35.23 -24.36
C PRO A 142 0.74 -36.03 -25.47
N GLN A 143 1.99 -36.42 -25.25
CA GLN A 143 2.64 -37.45 -26.06
C GLN A 143 1.85 -38.74 -25.89
N PRO A 144 1.66 -39.50 -26.98
CA PRO A 144 0.83 -40.69 -27.03
C PRO A 144 1.34 -41.82 -26.13
#